data_f38ca5871318f836dfa8cce7abfa3713
#
_entry.id   f38ca5871318f836dfa8cce7abfa3713
#
_cell.length_a   1.000
_cell.length_b   1.000
_cell.length_c   1.000
_cell.angle_alpha   90.00
_cell.angle_beta   90.00
_cell.angle_gamma   90.00
#
_symmetry.space_group_name_H-M   'P 1'
#
loop_
_entity.id
_entity.type
_entity.pdbx_description
1 polymer ?
#
loop_
_entity_poly.entity_id
_entity_poly.type
_entity_poly.pdbx_seq_one_letter_code
_entity_poly.pdbx_strand_id
1 'polypeptide(L)'
;MSKNNKKLRLAFMGTPEFSVPILQSLLSFGHDIRAVYTQPPRPAGRGKKDKISPVHCLAELNGLTVKTPHSLKNDGEQQYFEELRLDAAIVVAYGLILPKAFLEAPRLGCINIHASILPRWRG
;
A
#
# COMPACT_ATOMS: atom_id res chain seq x y z
N MET A 1 -17.15 17.07 17.51
CA MET A 1 -16.96 16.23 17.54
C MET A 1 -17.23 15.37 16.77
N SER A 2 -16.77 15.04 16.14
CA SER A 2 -17.19 14.16 15.37
C SER A 2 -16.98 12.89 15.81
N LYS A 3 -17.87 12.22 16.11
CA LYS A 3 -17.76 11.03 16.63
C LYS A 3 -17.58 10.03 15.66
N ASN A 4 -17.58 10.28 14.43
CA ASN A 4 -17.54 9.22 13.47
C ASN A 4 -16.20 9.00 12.86
N ASN A 5 -15.18 9.55 13.45
CA ASN A 5 -13.84 9.37 12.91
C ASN A 5 -13.28 8.08 13.37
N LYS A 6 -13.81 7.01 12.83
CA LYS A 6 -13.37 5.73 13.23
C LYS A 6 -12.04 5.45 12.64
N LYS A 7 -11.09 5.06 13.46
CA LYS A 7 -9.77 4.67 13.03
C LYS A 7 -9.82 3.26 12.50
N LEU A 8 -9.36 3.07 11.29
CA LEU A 8 -9.35 1.75 10.66
C LEU A 8 -7.95 1.19 10.64
N ARG A 9 -7.87 -0.14 10.74
CA ARG A 9 -6.61 -0.85 10.56
C ARG A 9 -6.47 -1.13 9.07
N LEU A 10 -5.44 -0.55 8.47
CA LEU A 10 -5.28 -0.60 7.02
C LEU A 10 -3.91 -1.13 6.62
N ALA A 11 -3.84 -1.75 5.46
CA ALA A 11 -2.60 -1.94 4.75
C ALA A 11 -2.64 -1.03 3.52
N PHE A 12 -1.51 -0.50 3.15
CA PHE A 12 -1.39 0.30 1.94
C PHE A 12 -0.49 -0.45 0.98
N MET A 13 -0.91 -0.60 -0.26
CA MET A 13 -0.15 -1.35 -1.25
C MET A 13 0.01 -0.48 -2.49
N GLY A 14 1.18 0.10 -2.65
CA GLY A 14 1.43 1.00 -3.77
C GLY A 14 2.91 1.20 -3.99
N THR A 15 3.27 1.78 -5.11
CA THR A 15 4.67 1.89 -5.48
C THR A 15 5.06 3.27 -6.01
N PRO A 16 4.42 3.81 -7.06
CA PRO A 16 4.95 5.02 -7.70
C PRO A 16 4.62 6.30 -6.94
N GLU A 17 5.18 7.37 -7.44
CA GLU A 17 5.05 8.67 -6.83
C GLU A 17 3.60 9.10 -6.64
N PHE A 18 2.75 8.82 -7.62
CA PHE A 18 1.36 9.28 -7.51
C PHE A 18 0.56 8.54 -6.45
N SER A 19 1.10 7.45 -5.91
CA SER A 19 0.45 6.76 -4.78
C SER A 19 0.74 7.46 -3.46
N VAL A 20 1.80 8.26 -3.40
CA VAL A 20 2.26 8.87 -2.16
C VAL A 20 1.20 9.78 -1.52
N PRO A 21 0.54 10.69 -2.26
CA PRO A 21 -0.46 11.56 -1.62
C PRO A 21 -1.60 10.78 -0.98
N ILE A 22 -1.93 9.61 -1.53
CA ILE A 22 -3.01 8.82 -0.96
C ILE A 22 -2.59 8.25 0.38
N LEU A 23 -1.37 7.72 0.49
CA LEU A 23 -0.88 7.25 1.76
C LEU A 23 -0.81 8.40 2.76
N GLN A 24 -0.36 9.57 2.33
CA GLN A 24 -0.32 10.74 3.21
C GLN A 24 -1.70 11.09 3.73
N SER A 25 -2.71 11.03 2.88
CA SER A 25 -4.07 11.32 3.30
C SER A 25 -4.56 10.34 4.36
N LEU A 26 -4.27 9.07 4.17
CA LEU A 26 -4.69 8.07 5.15
C LEU A 26 -4.04 8.31 6.51
N LEU A 27 -2.77 8.69 6.49
CA LEU A 27 -2.07 9.02 7.73
C LEU A 27 -2.66 10.27 8.38
N SER A 28 -2.99 11.28 7.56
CA SER A 28 -3.55 12.52 8.09
C SER A 28 -4.90 12.31 8.75
N PHE A 29 -5.67 11.36 8.23
CA PHE A 29 -6.95 11.05 8.85
C PHE A 29 -6.83 10.20 10.10
N GLY A 30 -5.61 9.82 10.45
CA GLY A 30 -5.39 9.10 11.70
C GLY A 30 -5.61 7.61 11.66
N HIS A 31 -5.65 7.04 10.47
CA HIS A 31 -5.82 5.58 10.38
C HIS A 31 -4.56 4.85 10.80
N ASP A 32 -4.74 3.63 11.24
CA ASP A 32 -3.66 2.77 11.70
C ASP A 32 -3.12 1.98 10.51
N ILE A 33 -2.03 2.44 9.93
CA ILE A 33 -1.44 1.77 8.79
C ILE A 33 -0.52 0.68 9.32
N ARG A 34 -1.00 -0.56 9.27
CA ARG A 34 -0.31 -1.68 9.87
C ARG A 34 0.85 -2.21 9.05
N ALA A 35 0.78 -2.02 7.75
CA ALA A 35 1.86 -2.43 6.87
C ALA A 35 1.73 -1.68 5.55
N VAL A 36 2.87 -1.41 4.94
CA VAL A 36 2.93 -0.82 3.60
C VAL A 36 3.64 -1.81 2.71
N TYR A 37 2.94 -2.26 1.67
CA TYR A 37 3.50 -3.16 0.68
C TYR A 37 3.89 -2.34 -0.54
N THR A 38 5.09 -2.53 -1.02
CA THR A 38 5.58 -1.79 -2.18
C THR A 38 6.58 -2.67 -2.93
N GLN A 39 6.89 -2.31 -4.16
CA GLN A 39 7.84 -3.10 -4.94
C GLN A 39 9.22 -3.03 -4.33
N PRO A 40 10.01 -4.10 -4.47
CA PRO A 40 11.36 -4.09 -3.94
C PRO A 40 12.22 -3.01 -4.60
N PRO A 41 13.31 -2.60 -3.95
CA PRO A 41 14.22 -1.62 -4.55
C PRO A 41 14.67 -2.07 -5.94
N ARG A 42 14.85 -1.12 -6.82
CA ARG A 42 15.27 -1.40 -8.19
C ARG A 42 16.50 -0.61 -8.53
N PRO A 43 17.35 -1.16 -9.40
CA PRO A 43 18.48 -0.39 -9.87
C PRO A 43 17.99 0.87 -10.58
N ALA A 44 18.66 1.99 -10.32
CA ALA A 44 18.26 3.25 -10.92
C ALA A 44 19.48 4.04 -11.33
N GLY A 45 19.43 4.59 -12.53
CA GLY A 45 20.45 5.46 -13.02
C GLY A 45 21.77 4.75 -13.31
N ARG A 46 22.78 5.53 -13.53
CA ARG A 46 24.10 5.00 -13.77
C ARG A 46 24.67 4.51 -12.47
N GLY A 47 25.51 3.54 -12.50
CA GLY A 47 26.05 2.96 -11.30
C GLY A 47 25.11 1.93 -10.70
N LYS A 48 23.88 1.87 -11.13
CA LYS A 48 22.94 0.82 -10.77
C LYS A 48 22.78 0.61 -9.28
N LYS A 49 22.76 1.69 -8.54
CA LYS A 49 22.43 1.59 -7.14
C LYS A 49 20.94 1.35 -7.00
N ASP A 50 20.60 0.45 -6.10
CA ASP A 50 19.20 0.18 -5.83
C ASP A 50 18.54 1.39 -5.21
N LYS A 51 17.34 1.66 -5.66
CA LYS A 51 16.57 2.78 -5.14
C LYS A 51 15.23 2.30 -4.66
N ILE A 52 14.88 2.66 -3.44
CA ILE A 52 13.58 2.30 -2.90
C ILE A 52 12.49 3.13 -3.58
N SER A 53 11.27 2.61 -3.56
CA SER A 53 10.16 3.30 -4.21
C SER A 53 9.77 4.56 -3.45
N PRO A 54 9.07 5.49 -4.09
CA PRO A 54 8.58 6.67 -3.38
C PRO A 54 7.69 6.32 -2.19
N VAL A 55 6.85 5.30 -2.32
CA VAL A 55 5.99 4.86 -1.22
C VAL A 55 6.84 4.31 -0.08
N HIS A 56 7.87 3.53 -0.40
CA HIS A 56 8.79 2.98 0.59
C HIS A 56 9.44 4.11 1.39
N CYS A 57 9.89 5.14 0.67
CA CYS A 57 10.54 6.27 1.31
C CYS A 57 9.61 6.97 2.31
N LEU A 58 8.39 7.25 1.90
CA LEU A 58 7.44 7.90 2.78
C LEU A 58 7.12 7.02 3.99
N ALA A 59 6.96 5.73 3.77
CA ALA A 59 6.64 4.82 4.85
C ALA A 59 7.74 4.79 5.90
N GLU A 60 9.00 4.77 5.46
CA GLU A 60 10.11 4.78 6.41
C GLU A 60 10.16 6.07 7.19
N LEU A 61 9.91 7.19 6.54
CA LEU A 61 9.90 8.48 7.22
C LEU A 61 8.84 8.55 8.31
N ASN A 62 7.80 7.75 8.19
CA ASN A 62 6.72 7.74 9.16
C ASN A 62 6.77 6.53 10.11
N GLY A 63 7.87 5.79 10.09
CA GLY A 63 8.04 4.67 11.00
C GLY A 63 7.11 3.51 10.75
N LEU A 64 6.63 3.36 9.53
CA LEU A 64 5.69 2.29 9.20
C LEU A 64 6.44 1.02 8.81
N THR A 65 5.79 -0.11 9.04
CA THR A 65 6.34 -1.40 8.61
C THR A 65 6.25 -1.51 7.10
N VAL A 66 7.37 -1.77 6.45
CA VAL A 66 7.43 -1.89 5.00
C VAL A 66 7.72 -3.33 4.62
N LYS A 67 6.94 -3.84 3.66
CA LYS A 67 7.11 -5.18 3.13
C LYS A 67 7.36 -5.06 1.63
N THR A 68 8.41 -5.72 1.17
CA THR A 68 8.77 -5.67 -0.25
C THR A 68 8.92 -7.07 -0.82
N PRO A 69 7.86 -7.88 -0.75
CA PRO A 69 7.96 -9.25 -1.27
C PRO A 69 8.02 -9.26 -2.79
N HIS A 70 8.71 -10.26 -3.33
CA HIS A 70 8.74 -10.47 -4.77
C HIS A 70 7.49 -11.16 -5.26
N SER A 71 6.80 -11.84 -4.37
CA SER A 71 5.59 -12.56 -4.70
C SER A 71 4.69 -12.65 -3.49
N LEU A 72 3.39 -12.62 -3.72
CA LEU A 72 2.42 -12.77 -2.64
C LEU A 72 1.85 -14.18 -2.59
N LYS A 73 2.44 -15.11 -3.34
CA LYS A 73 1.87 -16.44 -3.44
C LYS A 73 2.34 -17.40 -2.36
N ASN A 74 3.32 -17.04 -1.55
CA ASN A 74 3.77 -17.95 -0.53
C ASN A 74 2.93 -17.87 0.73
N ASP A 75 2.88 -18.99 1.43
CA ASP A 75 2.02 -19.11 2.61
C ASP A 75 2.41 -18.16 3.73
N GLY A 76 3.71 -17.93 3.88
CA GLY A 76 4.19 -17.06 4.95
C GLY A 76 3.70 -15.63 4.80
N GLU A 77 3.74 -15.11 3.56
CA GLU A 77 3.24 -13.76 3.32
C GLU A 77 1.74 -13.69 3.52
N GLN A 78 1.03 -14.73 3.11
CA GLN A 78 -0.42 -14.74 3.25
C GLN A 78 -0.82 -14.82 4.71
N GLN A 79 -0.12 -15.63 5.49
CA GLN A 79 -0.40 -15.76 6.91
C GLN A 79 -0.11 -14.46 7.64
N TYR A 80 1.01 -13.82 7.31
CA TYR A 80 1.36 -12.55 7.93
C TYR A 80 0.27 -11.52 7.68
N PHE A 81 -0.19 -11.44 6.43
CA PHE A 81 -1.22 -10.47 6.07
C PHE A 81 -2.51 -10.71 6.83
N GLU A 82 -2.88 -11.99 6.93
CA GLU A 82 -4.09 -12.35 7.65
C GLU A 82 -4.01 -11.98 9.12
N GLU A 83 -2.84 -12.16 9.71
CA GLU A 83 -2.66 -11.88 11.13
C GLU A 83 -2.63 -10.40 11.46
N LEU A 84 -2.54 -9.55 10.47
CA LEU A 84 -2.63 -8.12 10.70
C LEU A 84 -4.05 -7.69 11.10
N ARG A 85 -5.02 -8.54 10.85
CA ARG A 85 -6.42 -8.26 11.24
C ARG A 85 -6.90 -6.94 10.69
N LEU A 86 -6.73 -6.77 9.40
CA LEU A 86 -7.03 -5.50 8.75
C LEU A 86 -8.52 -5.28 8.58
N ASP A 87 -8.93 -4.03 8.65
CA ASP A 87 -10.27 -3.65 8.22
C ASP A 87 -10.32 -3.57 6.70
N ALA A 88 -9.31 -3.02 6.07
CA ALA A 88 -9.28 -2.91 4.62
C ALA A 88 -7.83 -2.81 4.14
N ALA A 89 -7.63 -3.11 2.87
CA ALA A 89 -6.36 -2.84 2.20
C ALA A 89 -6.62 -1.85 1.07
N ILE A 90 -5.79 -0.84 0.99
CA ILE A 90 -5.92 0.20 -0.03
C ILE A 90 -4.83 -0.04 -1.07
N VAL A 91 -5.23 -0.32 -2.29
CA VAL A 91 -4.30 -0.71 -3.36
C VAL A 91 -4.25 0.39 -4.40
N VAL A 92 -3.06 0.94 -4.63
CA VAL A 92 -2.88 2.05 -5.58
C VAL A 92 -1.62 1.77 -6.38
N ALA A 93 -1.77 1.17 -7.55
CA ALA A 93 -0.65 0.87 -8.43
C ALA A 93 0.46 0.10 -7.72
N TYR A 94 0.10 -1.02 -7.14
CA TYR A 94 1.06 -1.82 -6.38
C TYR A 94 2.03 -2.56 -7.29
N GLY A 95 1.52 -3.19 -8.32
CA GLY A 95 2.39 -3.88 -9.28
C GLY A 95 2.41 -5.39 -9.17
N LEU A 96 1.83 -5.96 -8.14
CA LEU A 96 1.67 -7.41 -8.05
C LEU A 96 0.19 -7.74 -8.02
N ILE A 97 -0.13 -8.90 -8.58
CA ILE A 97 -1.51 -9.38 -8.53
C ILE A 97 -1.77 -9.95 -7.15
N LEU A 98 -2.89 -9.58 -6.56
CA LEU A 98 -3.25 -10.06 -5.24
C LEU A 98 -3.95 -11.41 -5.35
N PRO A 99 -3.39 -12.46 -4.70
CA PRO A 99 -4.07 -13.74 -4.65
C PRO A 99 -5.34 -13.65 -3.81
N LYS A 100 -6.19 -14.65 -3.96
CA LYS A 100 -7.45 -14.68 -3.24
C LYS A 100 -7.25 -14.52 -1.73
N ALA A 101 -6.22 -15.13 -1.18
CA ALA A 101 -5.97 -15.03 0.26
C ALA A 101 -5.78 -13.60 0.71
N PHE A 102 -5.13 -12.77 -0.13
CA PHE A 102 -4.98 -11.35 0.19
C PHE A 102 -6.29 -10.60 -0.01
N LEU A 103 -7.03 -10.95 -1.06
CA LEU A 103 -8.27 -10.23 -1.36
C LEU A 103 -9.30 -10.43 -0.27
N GLU A 104 -9.30 -11.59 0.34
CA GLU A 104 -10.34 -11.94 1.32
C GLU A 104 -9.92 -11.72 2.77
N ALA A 105 -8.66 -11.46 3.03
CA ALA A 105 -8.21 -11.32 4.41
C ALA A 105 -8.77 -10.10 5.13
N PRO A 106 -8.80 -8.91 4.52
CA PRO A 106 -9.35 -7.76 5.23
C PRO A 106 -10.86 -7.88 5.38
N ARG A 107 -11.35 -7.45 6.53
CA ARG A 107 -12.78 -7.56 6.84
C ARG A 107 -13.64 -6.89 5.78
N LEU A 108 -13.21 -5.75 5.28
CA LEU A 108 -13.95 -5.00 4.27
C LEU A 108 -13.40 -5.20 2.87
N GLY A 109 -12.40 -6.07 2.73
CA GLY A 109 -11.81 -6.36 1.43
C GLY A 109 -10.73 -5.39 1.03
N CYS A 110 -10.37 -5.46 -0.24
CA CYS A 110 -9.33 -4.62 -0.81
C CYS A 110 -9.97 -3.58 -1.72
N ILE A 111 -9.58 -2.33 -1.53
CA ILE A 111 -10.12 -1.22 -2.31
C ILE A 111 -9.03 -0.77 -3.26
N ASN A 112 -9.31 -0.88 -4.55
CA ASN A 112 -8.35 -0.52 -5.58
C ASN A 112 -8.66 0.88 -6.07
N ILE A 113 -7.74 1.80 -5.87
CA ILE A 113 -7.93 3.18 -6.28
C ILE A 113 -7.17 3.39 -7.58
N HIS A 114 -7.90 3.81 -8.59
CA HIS A 114 -7.29 4.12 -9.87
C HIS A 114 -6.99 5.60 -9.92
N ALA A 115 -5.71 5.92 -9.91
CA ALA A 115 -5.33 7.32 -10.00
C ALA A 115 -5.27 7.65 -11.48
N SER A 116 -6.36 8.11 -12.01
CA SER A 116 -6.39 8.47 -13.40
C SER A 116 -5.65 9.76 -13.61
N ILE A 117 -4.69 9.74 -14.51
CA ILE A 117 -4.01 10.97 -14.84
C ILE A 117 -4.45 11.43 -16.20
N LEU A 118 -5.49 10.87 -16.74
CA LEU A 118 -5.99 11.34 -18.00
C LEU A 118 -6.74 12.63 -17.79
N PRO A 119 -6.59 13.49 -18.69
CA PRO A 119 -7.34 14.71 -18.59
C PRO A 119 -8.77 14.40 -18.76
N ARG A 120 -9.12 14.91 -18.65
CA ARG A 120 -10.03 14.48 -18.72
C ARG A 120 -10.96 14.58 -19.58
N TRP A 121 -10.94 14.84 -20.05
CA TRP A 121 -11.48 14.71 -20.91
C TRP A 121 -11.67 14.20 -21.69
N ARG A 122 -11.53 14.15 -21.62
CA ARG A 122 -11.60 13.67 -22.34
C ARG A 122 -12.46 13.55 -22.67
N GLY A 123 -12.50 13.98 -22.60
CA GLY A 123 -13.23 13.64 -22.80
C GLY A 123 -13.04 13.20 -23.00
#